data_bfe7242bf1a56a14f8cc461f103ba873
#
_entry.id   bfe7242bf1a56a14f8cc461f103ba873
#
_cell.length_a   1.000
_cell.length_b   1.000
_cell.length_c   1.000
_cell.angle_alpha   90.00
_cell.angle_beta   90.00
_cell.angle_gamma   90.00
#
_symmetry.space_group_name_H-M   'P 1'
#
loop_
_entity.id
_entity.type
_entity.pdbx_description
1 polymer ?
#
loop_
_entity_poly.entity_id
_entity_poly.type
_entity_poly.pdbx_seq_one_letter_code
_entity_poly.pdbx_strand_id
1 'polypeptide(L)'
;PIIPVSAHHDVNLDILIETIENTIPTPDRTEDESGLMYVARSFDVNRPGSRPSDIRGGVIGGSIVEGSFSVGDSILIAPGRRIQEGGKTRWEPLKTTIEGIQGGGSDLETAFAGGLCGVSTPLDPLATKADDLSGQVMAREGELPPIWEELSLNLELLEKMVSGDDVEGGIRPLQPNEMLMVNSATATSVGTVANIKGKKAKLALRLPICAKAGSRITLSRRVGSRWRLIGHGTISG
;
A
#
# COMPACT_ATOMS: atom_id res chain seq x y z
N PRO A 1 -26.91 -9.18 4.91
CA PRO A 1 -28.13 -8.77 5.67
C PRO A 1 -28.18 -7.24 5.83
N ILE A 2 -29.37 -6.68 6.00
CA ILE A 2 -29.61 -5.26 6.28
C ILE A 2 -30.15 -5.19 7.72
N ILE A 3 -29.45 -4.46 8.60
CA ILE A 3 -29.80 -4.35 10.00
C ILE A 3 -30.07 -2.89 10.32
N PRO A 4 -31.31 -2.53 10.69
CA PRO A 4 -31.61 -1.18 11.15
C PRO A 4 -31.04 -0.97 12.55
N VAL A 5 -30.22 0.06 12.74
CA VAL A 5 -29.58 0.37 14.02
C VAL A 5 -29.74 1.83 14.40
N SER A 6 -29.72 2.12 15.69
CA SER A 6 -29.61 3.47 16.22
C SER A 6 -28.54 3.48 17.32
N ALA A 7 -27.35 3.97 17.00
CA ALA A 7 -26.25 4.08 17.96
C ALA A 7 -26.57 5.04 19.13
N HIS A 8 -27.39 6.08 18.89
CA HIS A 8 -27.79 7.03 19.93
C HIS A 8 -28.74 6.43 20.98
N HIS A 9 -29.53 5.43 20.55
CA HIS A 9 -30.57 4.79 21.40
C HIS A 9 -30.22 3.33 21.74
N ASP A 10 -29.01 2.88 21.43
CA ASP A 10 -28.52 1.50 21.62
C ASP A 10 -29.45 0.40 21.03
N VAL A 11 -30.17 0.76 19.95
CA VAL A 11 -31.14 -0.18 19.33
C VAL A 11 -30.39 -1.10 18.35
N ASN A 12 -30.55 -2.42 18.52
CA ASN A 12 -30.01 -3.49 17.66
C ASN A 12 -28.47 -3.49 17.49
N LEU A 13 -27.70 -2.92 18.42
CA LEU A 13 -26.23 -2.98 18.37
C LEU A 13 -25.72 -4.40 18.61
N ASP A 14 -26.37 -5.16 19.49
CA ASP A 14 -26.12 -6.57 19.75
C ASP A 14 -26.34 -7.42 18.49
N ILE A 15 -27.44 -7.22 17.78
CA ILE A 15 -27.75 -7.91 16.52
C ILE A 15 -26.73 -7.54 15.43
N LEU A 16 -26.28 -6.27 15.38
CA LEU A 16 -25.23 -5.85 14.45
C LEU A 16 -23.92 -6.57 14.71
N ILE A 17 -23.47 -6.62 15.99
CA ILE A 17 -22.23 -7.29 16.39
C ILE A 17 -22.33 -8.80 16.07
N GLU A 18 -23.40 -9.46 16.47
CA GLU A 18 -23.62 -10.88 16.17
C GLU A 18 -23.59 -11.15 14.66
N THR A 19 -24.19 -10.27 13.86
CA THR A 19 -24.20 -10.42 12.39
C THR A 19 -22.81 -10.23 11.79
N ILE A 20 -22.03 -9.27 12.30
CA ILE A 20 -20.63 -9.07 11.86
C ILE A 20 -19.83 -10.33 12.15
N GLU A 21 -19.84 -10.84 13.37
CA GLU A 21 -19.10 -12.05 13.79
C GLU A 21 -19.48 -13.28 12.94
N ASN A 22 -20.77 -13.45 12.65
CA ASN A 22 -21.25 -14.59 11.86
C ASN A 22 -21.02 -14.45 10.35
N THR A 23 -20.88 -13.23 9.83
CA THR A 23 -20.82 -12.98 8.38
C THR A 23 -19.42 -12.68 7.89
N ILE A 24 -18.57 -12.10 8.75
CA ILE A 24 -17.19 -11.70 8.42
C ILE A 24 -16.23 -12.53 9.28
N PRO A 25 -15.80 -13.69 8.79
CA PRO A 25 -14.87 -14.52 9.55
C PRO A 25 -13.52 -13.82 9.72
N THR A 26 -12.87 -14.03 10.85
CA THR A 26 -11.49 -13.62 11.06
C THR A 26 -10.62 -14.33 10.03
N PRO A 27 -9.79 -13.63 9.26
CA PRO A 27 -8.92 -14.26 8.29
C PRO A 27 -7.91 -15.18 8.98
N ASP A 28 -7.71 -16.38 8.42
CA ASP A 28 -6.60 -17.25 8.82
C ASP A 28 -5.28 -16.57 8.41
N ARG A 29 -4.41 -16.32 9.37
CA ARG A 29 -3.10 -15.70 9.15
C ARG A 29 -2.04 -16.67 9.58
N THR A 30 -1.11 -16.97 8.68
CA THR A 30 0.04 -17.83 8.97
C THR A 30 1.12 -16.99 9.63
N GLU A 31 1.43 -17.31 10.89
CA GLU A 31 2.48 -16.63 11.68
C GLU A 31 3.88 -16.97 11.16
N ASP A 32 4.03 -18.11 10.47
CA ASP A 32 5.29 -18.65 9.94
C ASP A 32 5.69 -18.09 8.56
N GLU A 33 4.88 -17.22 7.97
CA GLU A 33 5.21 -16.59 6.69
C GLU A 33 6.20 -15.42 6.87
N SER A 34 6.93 -15.13 5.79
CA SER A 34 7.83 -13.98 5.72
C SER A 34 7.09 -12.68 6.00
N GLY A 35 7.64 -11.83 6.88
CA GLY A 35 7.00 -10.59 7.28
C GLY A 35 6.84 -9.62 6.10
N LEU A 36 5.60 -9.16 5.86
CA LEU A 36 5.28 -8.15 4.87
C LEU A 36 4.41 -7.05 5.48
N MET A 37 4.88 -5.80 5.41
CA MET A 37 4.14 -4.63 5.88
C MET A 37 3.94 -3.62 4.75
N TYR A 38 2.71 -3.15 4.59
CA TYR A 38 2.41 -2.02 3.73
C TYR A 38 2.55 -0.71 4.50
N VAL A 39 3.43 0.16 4.02
CA VAL A 39 3.68 1.48 4.62
C VAL A 39 2.58 2.43 4.18
N ALA A 40 1.79 2.90 5.14
CA ALA A 40 0.73 3.88 4.92
C ALA A 40 1.18 5.30 5.25
N ARG A 41 2.05 5.45 6.24
CA ARG A 41 2.55 6.72 6.74
C ARG A 41 4.04 6.63 7.06
N SER A 42 4.72 7.79 7.04
CA SER A 42 6.06 7.92 7.63
C SER A 42 6.23 9.31 8.23
N PHE A 43 6.98 9.41 9.33
CA PHE A 43 7.12 10.67 10.06
C PHE A 43 8.52 10.88 10.60
N ASP A 44 8.88 12.14 10.69
CA ASP A 44 9.88 12.66 11.59
C ASP A 44 9.21 12.99 12.92
N VAL A 45 9.61 12.29 14.00
CA VAL A 45 9.04 12.47 15.36
C VAL A 45 9.81 13.50 16.19
N ASN A 46 10.85 14.11 15.63
CA ASN A 46 11.69 15.06 16.32
C ASN A 46 11.01 16.43 16.44
N ARG A 47 11.17 17.07 17.59
CA ARG A 47 10.68 18.43 17.78
C ARG A 47 11.62 19.42 17.09
N PRO A 48 11.10 20.50 16.49
CA PRO A 48 11.93 21.57 15.98
C PRO A 48 12.87 22.11 17.07
N GLY A 49 14.17 22.23 16.76
CA GLY A 49 15.19 22.69 17.73
C GLY A 49 15.75 21.61 18.64
N SER A 50 15.44 20.33 18.44
CA SER A 50 16.11 19.23 19.14
C SER A 50 17.61 19.27 18.93
N ARG A 51 18.38 18.93 19.99
CA ARG A 51 19.84 18.83 19.87
C ARG A 51 20.22 17.64 18.98
N PRO A 52 21.32 17.69 18.25
CA PRO A 52 21.76 16.57 17.41
C PRO A 52 21.86 15.23 18.14
N SER A 53 22.26 15.27 19.44
CA SER A 53 22.35 14.08 20.31
C SER A 53 20.99 13.45 20.65
N ASP A 54 19.91 14.21 20.54
CA ASP A 54 18.57 13.83 20.98
C ASP A 54 17.66 13.46 19.79
N ILE A 55 18.22 13.55 18.56
CA ILE A 55 17.49 13.20 17.34
C ILE A 55 17.26 11.70 17.31
N ARG A 56 15.99 11.33 17.20
CA ARG A 56 15.54 9.97 16.97
C ARG A 56 15.43 9.72 15.47
N GLY A 57 15.61 8.49 15.05
CA GLY A 57 15.43 8.08 13.68
C GLY A 57 13.96 8.15 13.22
N GLY A 58 13.75 7.92 11.94
CA GLY A 58 12.43 8.03 11.34
C GLY A 58 11.49 6.90 11.75
N VAL A 59 10.19 7.19 11.78
CA VAL A 59 9.13 6.25 12.12
C VAL A 59 8.30 5.91 10.87
N ILE A 60 7.95 4.63 10.73
CA ILE A 60 7.14 4.10 9.65
C ILE A 60 5.85 3.55 10.27
N GLY A 61 4.71 3.94 9.74
CA GLY A 61 3.39 3.44 10.17
C GLY A 61 2.68 2.68 9.06
N GLY A 62 2.05 1.58 9.41
CA GLY A 62 1.32 0.79 8.43
C GLY A 62 0.71 -0.49 9.00
N SER A 63 0.39 -1.42 8.11
CA SER A 63 -0.23 -2.69 8.48
C SER A 63 0.65 -3.87 8.06
N ILE A 64 0.96 -4.75 9.01
CA ILE A 64 1.56 -6.05 8.70
C ILE A 64 0.45 -6.91 8.12
N VAL A 65 0.66 -7.39 6.89
CA VAL A 65 -0.33 -8.18 6.15
C VAL A 65 0.00 -9.66 6.13
N GLU A 66 1.26 -10.01 6.31
CA GLU A 66 1.75 -11.39 6.38
C GLU A 66 2.84 -11.50 7.44
N GLY A 67 2.95 -12.66 8.09
CA GLY A 67 3.98 -13.00 9.05
C GLY A 67 4.10 -12.04 10.23
N SER A 68 5.31 -11.79 10.67
CA SER A 68 5.60 -10.97 11.85
C SER A 68 6.90 -10.19 11.70
N PHE A 69 7.09 -9.18 12.56
CA PHE A 69 8.36 -8.47 12.75
C PHE A 69 8.68 -8.33 14.23
N SER A 70 9.95 -8.41 14.57
CA SER A 70 10.46 -8.23 15.93
C SER A 70 11.45 -7.08 16.01
N VAL A 71 11.58 -6.52 17.21
CA VAL A 71 12.64 -5.54 17.52
C VAL A 71 14.00 -6.18 17.24
N GLY A 72 14.87 -5.47 16.53
CA GLY A 72 16.19 -5.94 16.09
C GLY A 72 16.21 -6.56 14.68
N ASP A 73 15.06 -6.80 14.03
CA ASP A 73 15.01 -7.33 12.67
C ASP A 73 15.70 -6.37 11.68
N SER A 74 16.51 -6.93 10.77
CA SER A 74 17.03 -6.20 9.62
C SER A 74 15.99 -6.20 8.50
N ILE A 75 15.63 -5.02 8.03
CA ILE A 75 14.54 -4.81 7.08
C ILE A 75 14.99 -4.00 5.87
N LEU A 76 14.27 -4.19 4.78
CA LEU A 76 14.33 -3.40 3.56
C LEU A 76 12.99 -2.73 3.32
N ILE A 77 13.03 -1.47 2.84
CA ILE A 77 11.86 -0.71 2.44
C ILE A 77 11.99 -0.42 0.94
N ALA A 78 11.03 -0.91 0.16
CA ALA A 78 11.04 -0.86 -1.31
C ALA A 78 9.78 -0.16 -1.87
N PRO A 79 9.94 0.54 -3.00
CA PRO A 79 11.09 0.64 -3.91
C PRO A 79 12.27 1.43 -3.36
N GLY A 80 12.15 2.12 -2.23
CA GLY A 80 13.23 2.85 -1.58
C GLY A 80 13.39 4.27 -2.12
N ARG A 81 14.64 4.70 -2.25
CA ARG A 81 14.99 6.04 -2.73
C ARG A 81 15.36 6.05 -4.20
N ARG A 82 15.05 7.15 -4.85
CA ARG A 82 15.45 7.42 -6.22
C ARG A 82 16.90 7.90 -6.26
N ILE A 83 17.75 7.22 -7.05
CA ILE A 83 19.14 7.60 -7.29
C ILE A 83 19.28 8.00 -8.76
N GLN A 84 19.97 9.12 -8.99
CA GLN A 84 20.39 9.53 -10.33
C GLN A 84 21.90 9.33 -10.45
N GLU A 85 22.30 8.44 -11.36
CA GLU A 85 23.70 8.14 -11.61
C GLU A 85 23.94 8.05 -13.12
N GLY A 86 24.85 8.87 -13.63
CA GLY A 86 25.19 8.87 -15.07
C GLY A 86 24.02 9.18 -16.00
N GLY A 87 23.04 10.00 -15.57
CA GLY A 87 21.85 10.34 -16.34
C GLY A 87 20.75 9.27 -16.33
N LYS A 88 20.98 8.14 -15.65
CA LYS A 88 19.98 7.09 -15.43
C LYS A 88 19.37 7.23 -14.05
N THR A 89 18.08 6.97 -13.96
CA THR A 89 17.36 6.85 -12.70
C THR A 89 17.29 5.37 -12.32
N ARG A 90 17.65 5.04 -11.08
CA ARG A 90 17.40 3.74 -10.47
C ARG A 90 16.76 3.92 -9.09
N TRP A 91 16.10 2.89 -8.63
CA TRP A 91 15.55 2.83 -7.30
C TRP A 91 16.36 1.88 -6.43
N GLU A 92 16.63 2.27 -5.20
CA GLU A 92 17.42 1.51 -4.25
C GLU A 92 16.64 1.35 -2.95
N PRO A 93 16.32 0.09 -2.55
CA PRO A 93 15.67 -0.16 -1.27
C PRO A 93 16.47 0.42 -0.11
N LEU A 94 15.77 0.97 0.88
CA LEU A 94 16.38 1.47 2.10
C LEU A 94 16.59 0.29 3.06
N LYS A 95 17.83 0.04 3.46
CA LYS A 95 18.16 -0.97 4.47
C LYS A 95 18.25 -0.31 5.84
N THR A 96 17.58 -0.89 6.84
CA THR A 96 17.57 -0.41 8.20
C THR A 96 17.28 -1.55 9.19
N THR A 97 17.15 -1.22 10.48
CA THR A 97 16.76 -2.16 11.54
C THR A 97 15.55 -1.62 12.30
N ILE A 98 14.81 -2.51 12.94
CA ILE A 98 13.71 -2.16 13.81
C ILE A 98 14.25 -1.85 15.22
N GLU A 99 14.11 -0.62 15.70
CA GLU A 99 14.49 -0.21 17.04
C GLU A 99 13.35 -0.35 18.05
N GLY A 100 12.10 -0.32 17.60
CA GLY A 100 10.93 -0.47 18.43
C GLY A 100 9.67 -0.59 17.60
N ILE A 101 8.66 -1.22 18.16
CA ILE A 101 7.35 -1.41 17.54
C ILE A 101 6.28 -0.94 18.52
N GLN A 102 5.32 -0.16 18.04
CA GLN A 102 4.14 0.25 18.79
C GLN A 102 2.86 -0.17 18.10
N GLY A 103 1.95 -0.78 18.81
CA GLY A 103 0.65 -1.18 18.32
C GLY A 103 -0.39 -1.21 19.44
N GLY A 104 -1.64 -0.82 19.15
CA GLY A 104 -2.71 -0.81 20.15
C GLY A 104 -2.45 0.07 21.37
N GLY A 105 -1.56 1.09 21.25
CA GLY A 105 -1.18 1.98 22.36
C GLY A 105 -0.12 1.43 23.30
N SER A 106 0.54 0.31 22.96
CA SER A 106 1.59 -0.33 23.76
C SER A 106 2.84 -0.58 22.92
N ASP A 107 3.99 -0.66 23.59
CA ASP A 107 5.23 -1.14 22.98
C ASP A 107 5.18 -2.66 22.87
N LEU A 108 5.66 -3.17 21.73
CA LEU A 108 5.65 -4.59 21.38
C LEU A 108 7.07 -5.06 21.08
N GLU A 109 7.44 -6.24 21.56
CA GLU A 109 8.67 -6.93 21.15
C GLU A 109 8.51 -7.58 19.76
N THR A 110 7.30 -8.09 19.48
CA THR A 110 6.94 -8.70 18.19
C THR A 110 5.54 -8.26 17.80
N ALA A 111 5.36 -7.87 16.54
CA ALA A 111 4.05 -7.59 15.95
C ALA A 111 3.75 -8.59 14.85
N PHE A 112 2.51 -9.08 14.83
CA PHE A 112 2.00 -10.06 13.87
C PHE A 112 1.08 -9.42 12.84
N ALA A 113 0.79 -10.16 11.78
CA ALA A 113 -0.16 -9.74 10.76
C ALA A 113 -1.53 -9.41 11.37
N GLY A 114 -2.03 -8.21 11.09
CA GLY A 114 -3.28 -7.64 11.62
C GLY A 114 -3.02 -6.31 12.32
N GLY A 115 -3.99 -5.42 12.32
CA GLY A 115 -3.88 -4.13 12.96
C GLY A 115 -2.88 -3.16 12.32
N LEU A 116 -2.77 -2.00 12.95
CA LEU A 116 -1.83 -0.95 12.58
C LEU A 116 -0.70 -0.91 13.61
N CYS A 117 0.52 -0.76 13.14
CA CYS A 117 1.67 -0.55 14.00
C CYS A 117 2.57 0.60 13.48
N GLY A 118 3.30 1.19 14.41
CA GLY A 118 4.40 2.12 14.16
C GLY A 118 5.72 1.42 14.43
N VAL A 119 6.67 1.55 13.52
CA VAL A 119 8.01 0.96 13.59
C VAL A 119 9.02 2.10 13.63
N SER A 120 9.78 2.19 14.70
CA SER A 120 10.90 3.11 14.82
C SER A 120 12.18 2.50 14.24
N THR A 121 12.94 3.31 13.56
CA THR A 121 14.16 2.89 12.84
C THR A 121 15.27 3.93 13.02
N PRO A 122 16.55 3.59 12.83
CA PRO A 122 17.65 4.54 12.80
C PRO A 122 17.78 5.30 11.46
N LEU A 123 16.79 5.24 10.56
CA LEU A 123 16.79 6.02 9.32
C LEU A 123 16.88 7.51 9.62
N ASP A 124 17.57 8.24 8.74
CA ASP A 124 17.57 9.69 8.78
C ASP A 124 16.11 10.20 8.78
N PRO A 125 15.71 11.03 9.77
CA PRO A 125 14.36 11.58 9.82
C PRO A 125 13.92 12.27 8.53
N LEU A 126 14.86 12.82 7.77
CA LEU A 126 14.58 13.44 6.49
C LEU A 126 14.01 12.43 5.47
N ALA A 127 14.42 11.16 5.54
CA ALA A 127 13.92 10.11 4.66
C ALA A 127 12.47 9.66 4.97
N THR A 128 11.98 9.95 6.17
CA THR A 128 10.62 9.57 6.62
C THR A 128 9.68 10.75 6.74
N LYS A 129 10.18 11.98 6.55
CA LYS A 129 9.43 13.21 6.71
C LYS A 129 8.32 13.32 5.66
N ALA A 130 7.19 13.90 6.09
CA ALA A 130 6.08 14.25 5.19
C ALA A 130 5.50 13.08 4.39
N ASP A 131 5.49 11.87 4.96
CA ASP A 131 4.99 10.64 4.32
C ASP A 131 5.81 10.18 3.09
N ASP A 132 7.09 10.55 2.96
CA ASP A 132 7.93 10.21 1.80
C ASP A 132 8.06 8.69 1.56
N LEU A 133 7.84 7.86 2.59
CA LEU A 133 7.82 6.40 2.45
C LEU A 133 6.40 5.81 2.32
N SER A 134 5.37 6.65 2.27
CA SER A 134 4.00 6.16 2.04
C SER A 134 3.88 5.43 0.69
N GLY A 135 3.19 4.30 0.70
CA GLY A 135 3.04 3.45 -0.49
C GLY A 135 4.18 2.47 -0.72
N GLN A 136 5.18 2.47 0.14
CA GLN A 136 6.27 1.49 0.07
C GLN A 136 5.92 0.20 0.82
N VAL A 137 6.76 -0.80 0.65
CA VAL A 137 6.62 -2.12 1.26
C VAL A 137 7.85 -2.40 2.11
N MET A 138 7.63 -2.83 3.34
CA MET A 138 8.68 -3.27 4.26
C MET A 138 8.67 -4.80 4.36
N ALA A 139 9.84 -5.41 4.22
CA ALA A 139 10.05 -6.85 4.39
C ALA A 139 11.46 -7.12 4.92
N ARG A 140 11.74 -8.35 5.34
CA ARG A 140 13.11 -8.77 5.67
C ARG A 140 13.98 -8.85 4.43
N GLU A 141 15.28 -8.80 4.63
CA GLU A 141 16.26 -8.98 3.53
C GLU A 141 16.08 -10.36 2.87
N GLY A 142 15.92 -10.37 1.54
CA GLY A 142 15.66 -11.58 0.75
C GLY A 142 14.17 -11.94 0.59
N GLU A 143 13.26 -11.26 1.28
CA GLU A 143 11.81 -11.51 1.27
C GLU A 143 11.01 -10.43 0.54
N LEU A 144 11.67 -9.38 0.03
CA LEU A 144 10.99 -8.32 -0.71
C LEU A 144 10.31 -8.85 -1.98
N PRO A 145 9.04 -8.46 -2.20
CA PRO A 145 8.41 -8.66 -3.49
C PRO A 145 9.14 -7.94 -4.62
N PRO A 146 8.93 -8.37 -5.88
CA PRO A 146 9.50 -7.68 -7.04
C PRO A 146 9.12 -6.19 -7.10
N ILE A 147 10.08 -5.37 -7.55
CA ILE A 147 9.86 -3.94 -7.83
C ILE A 147 9.55 -3.82 -9.33
N TRP A 148 8.36 -3.29 -9.65
CA TRP A 148 7.86 -3.17 -11.01
C TRP A 148 7.98 -1.73 -11.49
N GLU A 149 8.75 -1.50 -12.53
CA GLU A 149 8.75 -0.26 -13.32
C GLU A 149 7.75 -0.34 -14.47
N GLU A 150 7.44 -1.56 -14.90
CA GLU A 150 6.41 -1.88 -15.87
C GLU A 150 5.52 -2.99 -15.32
N LEU A 151 4.20 -2.85 -15.51
CA LEU A 151 3.22 -3.86 -15.11
C LEU A 151 2.63 -4.55 -16.34
N SER A 152 2.65 -5.87 -16.35
CA SER A 152 1.81 -6.67 -17.24
C SER A 152 0.57 -7.11 -16.47
N LEU A 153 -0.61 -6.71 -16.90
CA LEU A 153 -1.86 -6.92 -16.18
C LEU A 153 -2.84 -7.77 -17.00
N ASN A 154 -3.49 -8.72 -16.32
CA ASN A 154 -4.74 -9.30 -16.80
C ASN A 154 -5.87 -8.39 -16.33
N LEU A 155 -6.60 -7.78 -17.28
CA LEU A 155 -7.58 -6.72 -17.01
C LEU A 155 -8.99 -7.26 -16.79
N GLU A 156 -9.67 -6.65 -15.84
CA GLU A 156 -11.11 -6.76 -15.62
C GLU A 156 -11.70 -5.35 -15.46
N LEU A 157 -12.29 -4.84 -16.54
CA LEU A 157 -12.93 -3.53 -16.52
C LEU A 157 -14.37 -3.65 -16.01
N LEU A 158 -14.83 -2.66 -15.27
CA LEU A 158 -16.20 -2.57 -14.81
C LEU A 158 -17.14 -2.30 -15.99
N GLU A 159 -18.37 -2.75 -15.90
CA GLU A 159 -19.38 -2.48 -16.93
C GLU A 159 -19.81 -1.00 -16.93
N LYS A 160 -19.85 -0.39 -15.74
CA LYS A 160 -20.23 1.02 -15.54
C LYS A 160 -19.22 1.73 -14.63
N MET A 161 -18.98 3.00 -14.88
CA MET A 161 -18.17 3.84 -13.98
C MET A 161 -18.90 4.05 -12.66
N VAL A 162 -18.17 3.96 -11.54
CA VAL A 162 -18.67 4.34 -10.23
C VAL A 162 -18.68 5.87 -10.16
N SER A 163 -19.78 6.49 -10.61
CA SER A 163 -19.98 7.94 -10.58
C SER A 163 -21.47 8.26 -10.53
N GLY A 164 -21.83 9.30 -9.80
CA GLY A 164 -23.19 9.82 -9.74
C GLY A 164 -23.62 10.66 -10.97
N ASP A 165 -22.72 10.93 -11.90
CA ASP A 165 -23.08 11.58 -13.15
C ASP A 165 -23.30 10.48 -14.21
N ASP A 166 -24.51 10.31 -14.65
CA ASP A 166 -24.90 9.38 -15.72
C ASP A 166 -24.15 9.73 -17.02
N VAL A 167 -22.96 9.17 -17.16
CA VAL A 167 -22.34 9.09 -18.47
C VAL A 167 -23.04 7.92 -19.16
N GLU A 168 -24.03 8.21 -19.99
CA GLU A 168 -24.64 7.26 -20.90
C GLU A 168 -23.56 6.59 -21.73
N GLY A 169 -23.28 5.33 -21.44
CA GLY A 169 -22.28 4.52 -22.13
C GLY A 169 -21.33 3.87 -21.13
N GLY A 170 -21.15 2.56 -21.24
CA GLY A 170 -20.23 1.77 -20.44
C GLY A 170 -18.80 2.28 -20.47
N ILE A 171 -17.91 1.66 -19.68
CA ILE A 171 -16.50 2.03 -19.66
C ILE A 171 -15.87 1.76 -21.03
N ARG A 172 -15.40 2.82 -21.68
CA ARG A 172 -14.69 2.67 -22.96
C ARG A 172 -13.41 1.84 -22.76
N PRO A 173 -13.02 1.02 -23.75
CA PRO A 173 -11.74 0.29 -23.73
C PRO A 173 -10.55 1.22 -23.48
N LEU A 174 -9.46 0.66 -22.93
CA LEU A 174 -8.21 1.39 -22.79
C LEU A 174 -7.64 1.79 -24.15
N GLN A 175 -6.95 2.92 -24.19
CA GLN A 175 -6.28 3.42 -25.37
C GLN A 175 -4.75 3.39 -25.21
N PRO A 176 -3.97 3.15 -26.28
CA PRO A 176 -2.53 3.34 -26.24
C PRO A 176 -2.17 4.78 -25.79
N ASN A 177 -1.10 4.90 -25.01
CA ASN A 177 -0.64 6.15 -24.41
C ASN A 177 -1.62 6.81 -23.41
N GLU A 178 -2.70 6.13 -23.05
CA GLU A 178 -3.60 6.60 -22.01
C GLU A 178 -2.91 6.56 -20.63
N MET A 179 -3.07 7.62 -19.84
CA MET A 179 -2.58 7.67 -18.46
C MET A 179 -3.67 7.22 -17.50
N LEU A 180 -3.33 6.27 -16.64
CA LEU A 180 -4.19 5.72 -15.61
C LEU A 180 -3.54 5.93 -14.23
N MET A 181 -4.36 6.24 -13.24
CA MET A 181 -3.92 6.09 -11.85
C MET A 181 -3.97 4.61 -11.48
N VAL A 182 -2.89 4.14 -10.89
CA VAL A 182 -2.63 2.74 -10.56
C VAL A 182 -2.42 2.65 -9.06
N ASN A 183 -3.23 1.84 -8.37
CA ASN A 183 -3.06 1.62 -6.95
C ASN A 183 -2.83 0.14 -6.65
N SER A 184 -1.84 -0.12 -5.79
CA SER A 184 -1.53 -1.43 -5.20
C SER A 184 -1.38 -1.28 -3.69
N ALA A 185 -2.29 -1.86 -2.91
CA ALA A 185 -2.35 -1.63 -1.47
C ALA A 185 -2.27 -0.12 -1.14
N THR A 186 -1.21 0.32 -0.44
CA THR A 186 -0.97 1.73 -0.11
C THR A 186 -0.26 2.51 -1.22
N ALA A 187 0.34 1.83 -2.21
CA ALA A 187 1.07 2.46 -3.31
C ALA A 187 0.15 3.12 -4.32
N THR A 188 0.52 4.31 -4.76
CA THR A 188 -0.15 5.04 -5.84
C THR A 188 0.88 5.46 -6.88
N SER A 189 0.61 5.15 -8.15
CA SER A 189 1.43 5.57 -9.28
C SER A 189 0.57 6.02 -10.45
N VAL A 190 1.19 6.58 -11.47
CA VAL A 190 0.58 6.81 -12.78
C VAL A 190 1.23 5.88 -13.77
N GLY A 191 0.42 5.07 -14.44
CA GLY A 191 0.85 4.16 -15.48
C GLY A 191 0.41 4.67 -16.85
N THR A 192 1.32 4.68 -17.82
CA THR A 192 0.99 4.94 -19.23
C THR A 192 0.79 3.60 -19.94
N VAL A 193 -0.31 3.47 -20.62
CA VAL A 193 -0.64 2.25 -21.39
C VAL A 193 0.31 2.13 -22.58
N ALA A 194 1.26 1.19 -22.47
CA ALA A 194 2.24 0.92 -23.53
C ALA A 194 1.70 -0.02 -24.61
N ASN A 195 0.95 -1.04 -24.20
CA ASN A 195 0.37 -2.03 -25.13
C ASN A 195 -0.92 -2.63 -24.57
N ILE A 196 -1.83 -3.03 -25.47
CA ILE A 196 -3.08 -3.71 -25.12
C ILE A 196 -3.28 -4.88 -26.08
N LYS A 197 -3.59 -6.04 -25.54
CA LYS A 197 -3.94 -7.24 -26.35
C LYS A 197 -5.08 -8.00 -25.67
N GLY A 198 -6.31 -7.80 -26.14
CA GLY A 198 -7.51 -8.38 -25.54
C GLY A 198 -7.68 -7.93 -24.09
N LYS A 199 -7.70 -8.88 -23.16
CA LYS A 199 -7.79 -8.61 -21.71
C LYS A 199 -6.43 -8.37 -21.04
N LYS A 200 -5.35 -8.20 -21.79
CA LYS A 200 -4.01 -7.93 -21.25
C LYS A 200 -3.58 -6.51 -21.60
N ALA A 201 -2.97 -5.83 -20.65
CA ALA A 201 -2.32 -4.54 -20.87
C ALA A 201 -0.93 -4.49 -20.25
N LYS A 202 -0.03 -3.73 -20.91
CA LYS A 202 1.28 -3.38 -20.37
C LYS A 202 1.28 -1.90 -20.04
N LEU A 203 1.65 -1.57 -18.81
CA LEU A 203 1.71 -0.20 -18.29
C LEU A 203 3.15 0.14 -17.89
N ALA A 204 3.67 1.24 -18.41
CA ALA A 204 4.91 1.84 -17.91
C ALA A 204 4.60 2.76 -16.74
N LEU A 205 5.20 2.53 -15.58
CA LEU A 205 4.92 3.28 -14.35
C LEU A 205 5.83 4.50 -14.22
N ARG A 206 5.26 5.60 -13.73
CA ARG A 206 6.02 6.80 -13.36
C ARG A 206 6.84 6.62 -12.09
N LEU A 207 6.25 5.97 -11.10
CA LEU A 207 6.88 5.52 -9.86
C LEU A 207 6.76 4.00 -9.80
N PRO A 208 7.83 3.27 -9.52
CA PRO A 208 7.76 1.82 -9.43
C PRO A 208 6.90 1.40 -8.24
N ILE A 209 6.33 0.21 -8.35
CA ILE A 209 5.50 -0.41 -7.32
C ILE A 209 6.17 -1.71 -6.88
N CYS A 210 6.30 -1.92 -5.57
CA CYS A 210 6.73 -3.19 -5.00
C CYS A 210 5.48 -4.02 -4.68
N ALA A 211 5.32 -5.17 -5.35
CA ALA A 211 4.16 -6.05 -5.17
C ALA A 211 4.45 -7.47 -5.62
N LYS A 212 3.79 -8.47 -5.02
CA LYS A 212 3.87 -9.86 -5.44
C LYS A 212 3.22 -10.05 -6.83
N ALA A 213 3.73 -10.99 -7.62
CA ALA A 213 3.01 -11.49 -8.79
C ALA A 213 1.63 -12.05 -8.32
N GLY A 214 0.59 -11.83 -9.11
CA GLY A 214 -0.77 -12.16 -8.71
C GLY A 214 -1.48 -11.07 -7.88
N SER A 215 -0.78 -10.03 -7.44
CA SER A 215 -1.41 -8.92 -6.72
C SER A 215 -2.42 -8.18 -7.58
N ARG A 216 -3.53 -7.76 -6.94
CA ARG A 216 -4.58 -6.96 -7.57
C ARG A 216 -4.16 -5.48 -7.61
N ILE A 217 -4.30 -4.89 -8.79
CA ILE A 217 -4.03 -3.48 -9.07
C ILE A 217 -5.34 -2.80 -9.47
N THR A 218 -5.72 -1.74 -8.79
CA THR A 218 -6.89 -0.95 -9.23
C THR A 218 -6.48 0.09 -10.26
N LEU A 219 -7.36 0.32 -11.21
CA LEU A 219 -7.15 1.24 -12.33
C LEU A 219 -8.21 2.33 -12.33
N SER A 220 -7.78 3.58 -12.34
CA SER A 220 -8.67 4.72 -12.43
C SER A 220 -8.31 5.61 -13.62
N ARG A 221 -9.32 6.09 -14.33
CA ARG A 221 -9.22 7.00 -15.47
C ARG A 221 -9.55 8.42 -15.04
N ARG A 222 -8.86 9.38 -15.60
CA ARG A 222 -9.19 10.79 -15.39
C ARG A 222 -10.41 11.19 -16.21
N VAL A 223 -11.44 11.69 -15.52
CA VAL A 223 -12.66 12.24 -16.12
C VAL A 223 -12.82 13.67 -15.61
N GLY A 224 -12.62 14.65 -16.47
CA GLY A 224 -12.50 16.04 -16.06
C GLY A 224 -11.33 16.24 -15.08
N SER A 225 -11.63 16.72 -13.88
CA SER A 225 -10.63 16.95 -12.82
C SER A 225 -10.48 15.76 -11.85
N ARG A 226 -11.29 14.70 -11.98
CA ARG A 226 -11.37 13.61 -11.00
C ARG A 226 -10.89 12.27 -11.59
N TRP A 227 -10.28 11.45 -10.72
CA TRP A 227 -9.98 10.07 -11.02
C TRP A 227 -11.20 9.20 -10.72
N ARG A 228 -11.59 8.34 -11.66
CA ARG A 228 -12.74 7.43 -11.56
C ARG A 228 -12.27 6.00 -11.74
N LEU A 229 -12.66 5.13 -10.82
CA LEU A 229 -12.37 3.70 -10.91
C LEU A 229 -13.03 3.12 -12.16
N ILE A 230 -12.23 2.46 -13.00
CA ILE A 230 -12.68 1.82 -14.24
C ILE A 230 -12.55 0.30 -14.23
N GLY A 231 -11.83 -0.24 -13.26
CA GLY A 231 -11.61 -1.67 -13.14
C GLY A 231 -10.37 -2.00 -12.34
N HIS A 232 -9.94 -3.23 -12.49
CA HIS A 232 -8.71 -3.72 -11.88
C HIS A 232 -7.95 -4.63 -12.86
N GLY A 233 -6.73 -4.95 -12.49
CA GLY A 233 -5.92 -5.97 -13.15
C GLY A 233 -5.18 -6.82 -12.13
N THR A 234 -4.75 -8.00 -12.53
CA THR A 234 -3.87 -8.86 -11.75
C THR A 234 -2.50 -8.87 -12.40
N ILE A 235 -1.44 -8.65 -11.60
CA ILE A 235 -0.06 -8.69 -12.11
C ILE A 235 0.22 -10.08 -12.65
N SER A 236 0.53 -10.17 -13.94
CA SER A 236 1.05 -11.39 -14.56
C SER A 236 2.57 -11.35 -14.49
N GLY A 237 3.15 -12.34 -13.83
CA GLY A 237 4.60 -12.54 -13.79
C GLY A 237 5.19 -12.92 -15.15
#